data_4b1ea7bac57564006032c30b858d3504
#
_entry.id   4b1ea7bac57564006032c30b858d3504
#
_cell.length_a   1.000
_cell.length_b   1.000
_cell.length_c   1.000
_cell.angle_alpha   90.00
_cell.angle_beta   90.00
_cell.angle_gamma   90.00
#
_symmetry.space_group_name_H-M   'P 1'
#
loop_
_entity.id
_entity.type
_entity.pdbx_description
1 polymer ?
#
loop_
_entity_poly.entity_id
_entity_poly.type
_entity_poly.pdbx_seq_one_letter_code
_entity_poly.pdbx_strand_id
1 'polypeptide(L)'
;MTAGTLHPTLAVFGRQLALYRRLWQASVFSSFVLPVLFLVSIGIGVGRYVGTLEGVDYLAWIVPGVLASTVLQISMGESTYAVLGDFKWSRAYHAMRATPVRPVDIVCGHLLYLVLRAEVAVVAFLLVVVFFGGLHSPWSLVAPLVCAVLTVATAAPVTAFAAAIDHDSYFALLYRFVVIPSTLFAGVFFPVEQLPAVVRPLAYASPLWHGVELCRAATLGRVTAWPPVVHVGYLLLWAVGGVTLAVLAFKRRLED
;
A
#
# COMPACT_ATOMS: atom_id res chain seq x y z
N MET A 1 14.20 -31.08 23.61
CA MET A 1 14.01 -30.40 22.34
C MET A 1 13.85 -28.93 22.66
N THR A 2 14.93 -28.15 22.53
CA THR A 2 14.88 -26.68 22.70
C THR A 2 14.09 -26.12 21.53
N ALA A 3 12.81 -25.75 21.76
CA ALA A 3 12.05 -24.95 20.85
C ALA A 3 12.83 -23.63 20.68
N GLY A 4 13.48 -23.45 19.53
CA GLY A 4 14.13 -22.18 19.20
C GLY A 4 13.09 -21.08 19.36
N THR A 5 13.36 -20.16 20.28
CA THR A 5 12.46 -19.01 20.54
C THR A 5 12.41 -18.17 19.26
N LEU A 6 11.34 -18.34 18.49
CA LEU A 6 11.06 -17.49 17.34
C LEU A 6 11.07 -16.02 17.82
N HIS A 7 11.75 -15.16 17.07
CA HIS A 7 11.73 -13.73 17.35
C HIS A 7 10.27 -13.25 17.45
N PRO A 8 9.86 -12.49 18.50
CA PRO A 8 8.46 -12.12 18.73
C PRO A 8 7.76 -11.52 17.51
N THR A 9 8.47 -10.69 16.74
CA THR A 9 7.97 -10.12 15.47
C THR A 9 7.55 -11.21 14.47
N LEU A 10 8.36 -12.30 14.35
CA LEU A 10 8.04 -13.41 13.44
C LEU A 10 6.87 -14.25 13.93
N ALA A 11 6.64 -14.33 15.24
CA ALA A 11 5.47 -14.99 15.80
C ALA A 11 4.19 -14.23 15.44
N VAL A 12 4.19 -12.90 15.54
CA VAL A 12 3.07 -12.04 15.11
C VAL A 12 2.83 -12.17 13.59
N PHE A 13 3.89 -12.08 12.79
CA PHE A 13 3.83 -12.30 11.35
C PHE A 13 3.22 -13.67 11.01
N GLY A 14 3.68 -14.74 11.66
CA GLY A 14 3.18 -16.11 11.47
C GLY A 14 1.70 -16.26 11.81
N ARG A 15 1.20 -15.57 12.85
CA ARG A 15 -0.24 -15.51 13.16
C ARG A 15 -1.03 -14.88 12.01
N GLN A 16 -0.59 -13.73 11.51
CA GLN A 16 -1.26 -13.05 10.39
C GLN A 16 -1.25 -13.93 9.13
N LEU A 17 -0.13 -14.56 8.84
CA LEU A 17 -0.01 -15.48 7.72
C LEU A 17 -0.93 -16.72 7.86
N ALA A 18 -1.11 -17.24 9.07
CA ALA A 18 -2.03 -18.35 9.32
C ALA A 18 -3.49 -17.96 9.07
N LEU A 19 -3.88 -16.72 9.44
CA LEU A 19 -5.21 -16.18 9.14
C LEU A 19 -5.38 -15.98 7.63
N TYR A 20 -4.40 -15.42 6.96
CA TYR A 20 -4.40 -15.22 5.50
C TYR A 20 -4.57 -16.56 4.75
N ARG A 21 -3.86 -17.61 5.17
CA ARG A 21 -3.96 -18.96 4.55
C ARG A 21 -5.37 -19.54 4.62
N ARG A 22 -6.19 -19.16 5.59
CA ARG A 22 -7.59 -19.62 5.68
C ARG A 22 -8.51 -18.88 4.71
N LEU A 23 -8.17 -17.66 4.32
CA LEU A 23 -8.98 -16.77 3.48
C LEU A 23 -8.28 -16.42 2.15
N TRP A 24 -7.25 -17.18 1.78
CA TRP A 24 -6.41 -16.86 0.63
C TRP A 24 -7.18 -16.70 -0.69
N GLN A 25 -8.21 -17.52 -0.90
CA GLN A 25 -9.02 -17.46 -2.13
C GLN A 25 -9.73 -16.11 -2.29
N ALA A 26 -10.39 -15.64 -1.24
CA ALA A 26 -11.05 -14.34 -1.25
C ALA A 26 -10.03 -13.19 -1.38
N SER A 27 -8.88 -13.32 -0.71
CA SER A 27 -7.81 -12.32 -0.75
C SER A 27 -7.12 -12.23 -2.11
N VAL A 28 -6.84 -13.37 -2.75
CA VAL A 28 -6.27 -13.41 -4.11
C VAL A 28 -7.27 -12.84 -5.11
N PHE A 29 -8.55 -13.23 -5.00
CA PHE A 29 -9.57 -12.71 -5.89
C PHE A 29 -9.69 -11.19 -5.80
N SER A 30 -9.83 -10.63 -4.60
CA SER A 30 -9.98 -9.19 -4.43
C SER A 30 -8.71 -8.41 -4.80
N SER A 31 -7.52 -8.92 -4.47
CA SER A 31 -6.26 -8.22 -4.70
C SER A 31 -5.74 -8.33 -6.14
N PHE A 32 -6.24 -9.30 -6.91
CA PHE A 32 -5.77 -9.56 -8.26
C PHE A 32 -6.83 -9.29 -9.32
N VAL A 33 -8.02 -9.84 -9.17
CA VAL A 33 -9.07 -9.76 -10.20
C VAL A 33 -9.54 -8.32 -10.39
N LEU A 34 -9.76 -7.56 -9.31
CA LEU A 34 -10.21 -6.17 -9.42
C LEU A 34 -9.21 -5.27 -10.16
N PRO A 35 -7.90 -5.22 -9.82
CA PRO A 35 -6.93 -4.44 -10.58
C PRO A 35 -6.81 -4.84 -12.05
N VAL A 36 -6.89 -6.15 -12.35
CA VAL A 36 -6.85 -6.64 -13.74
C VAL A 36 -8.09 -6.23 -14.52
N LEU A 37 -9.30 -6.40 -13.95
CA LEU A 37 -10.53 -5.94 -14.56
C LEU A 37 -10.51 -4.43 -14.80
N PHE A 38 -9.99 -3.67 -13.84
CA PHE A 38 -9.81 -2.23 -13.95
C PHE A 38 -8.84 -1.87 -15.08
N LEU A 39 -7.68 -2.55 -15.15
CA LEU A 39 -6.69 -2.35 -16.21
C LEU A 39 -7.29 -2.65 -17.59
N VAL A 40 -8.02 -3.76 -17.73
CA VAL A 40 -8.68 -4.13 -18.97
C VAL A 40 -9.77 -3.11 -19.35
N SER A 41 -10.63 -2.75 -18.38
CA SER A 41 -11.74 -1.82 -18.62
C SER A 41 -11.24 -0.42 -19.00
N ILE A 42 -10.35 0.14 -18.19
CA ILE A 42 -9.84 1.51 -18.42
C ILE A 42 -8.74 1.52 -19.47
N GLY A 43 -7.78 0.60 -19.42
CA GLY A 43 -6.67 0.56 -20.35
C GLY A 43 -7.13 0.30 -21.80
N ILE A 44 -7.97 -0.71 -22.02
CA ILE A 44 -8.48 -1.03 -23.35
C ILE A 44 -9.69 -0.15 -23.71
N GLY A 45 -10.64 0.02 -22.77
CA GLY A 45 -11.86 0.79 -23.01
C GLY A 45 -11.57 2.27 -23.27
N VAL A 46 -10.98 2.95 -22.28
CA VAL A 46 -10.65 4.38 -22.37
C VAL A 46 -9.44 4.60 -23.28
N GLY A 47 -8.47 3.67 -23.29
CA GLY A 47 -7.27 3.76 -24.12
C GLY A 47 -7.56 3.90 -25.61
N ARG A 48 -8.64 3.28 -26.11
CA ARG A 48 -9.08 3.46 -27.51
C ARG A 48 -9.46 4.91 -27.87
N TYR A 49 -9.92 5.69 -26.90
CA TYR A 49 -10.30 7.09 -27.08
C TYR A 49 -9.14 8.04 -26.81
N VAL A 50 -8.30 7.73 -25.85
CA VAL A 50 -7.14 8.57 -25.47
C VAL A 50 -5.96 8.33 -26.42
N GLY A 51 -5.79 7.09 -26.90
CA GLY A 51 -4.65 6.69 -27.73
C GLY A 51 -3.35 6.69 -26.95
N THR A 52 -2.51 7.69 -27.18
CA THR A 52 -1.23 7.86 -26.46
C THR A 52 -1.29 9.02 -25.48
N LEU A 53 -0.68 8.83 -24.33
CA LEU A 53 -0.49 9.87 -23.32
C LEU A 53 1.02 10.05 -23.08
N GLU A 54 1.50 11.29 -23.25
CA GLU A 54 2.93 11.61 -23.17
C GLU A 54 3.80 10.74 -24.10
N GLY A 55 3.29 10.34 -25.27
CA GLY A 55 4.02 9.54 -26.24
C GLY A 55 4.14 8.05 -25.91
N VAL A 56 3.37 7.54 -24.93
CA VAL A 56 3.25 6.12 -24.61
C VAL A 56 1.79 5.70 -24.77
N ASP A 57 1.56 4.44 -25.15
CA ASP A 57 0.22 3.88 -25.15
C ASP A 57 -0.44 4.03 -23.79
N TYR A 58 -1.71 4.44 -23.76
CA TYR A 58 -2.44 4.73 -22.52
C TYR A 58 -2.48 3.52 -21.57
N LEU A 59 -2.56 2.29 -22.11
CA LEU A 59 -2.51 1.08 -21.32
C LEU A 59 -1.20 0.98 -20.54
N ALA A 60 -0.07 1.18 -21.20
CA ALA A 60 1.24 1.12 -20.56
C ALA A 60 1.44 2.26 -19.54
N TRP A 61 0.88 3.46 -19.86
CA TRP A 61 0.96 4.62 -18.99
C TRP A 61 0.21 4.45 -17.67
N ILE A 62 -0.97 3.78 -17.68
CA ILE A 62 -1.81 3.61 -16.49
C ILE A 62 -1.31 2.48 -15.55
N VAL A 63 -0.57 1.50 -16.07
CA VAL A 63 -0.06 0.34 -15.31
C VAL A 63 0.61 0.73 -13.98
N PRO A 64 1.61 1.63 -13.92
CA PRO A 64 2.26 2.01 -12.67
C PRO A 64 1.31 2.67 -11.67
N GLY A 65 0.36 3.45 -12.16
CA GLY A 65 -0.67 4.07 -11.32
C GLY A 65 -1.59 3.04 -10.67
N VAL A 66 -2.08 2.07 -11.45
CA VAL A 66 -2.94 0.98 -10.95
C VAL A 66 -2.17 0.11 -9.96
N LEU A 67 -0.91 -0.19 -10.25
CA LEU A 67 -0.03 -0.96 -9.37
C LEU A 67 0.10 -0.29 -7.99
N ALA A 68 0.47 0.99 -7.95
CA ALA A 68 0.62 1.76 -6.72
C ALA A 68 -0.72 1.93 -5.97
N SER A 69 -1.83 2.11 -6.71
CA SER A 69 -3.17 2.20 -6.11
C SER A 69 -3.61 0.89 -5.48
N THR A 70 -3.24 -0.26 -6.07
CA THR A 70 -3.51 -1.59 -5.49
C THR A 70 -2.81 -1.74 -4.14
N VAL A 71 -1.55 -1.31 -4.07
CA VAL A 71 -0.78 -1.28 -2.81
C VAL A 71 -1.46 -0.41 -1.77
N LEU A 72 -1.90 0.80 -2.14
CA LEU A 72 -2.64 1.67 -1.24
C LEU A 72 -3.91 0.99 -0.71
N GLN A 73 -4.72 0.37 -1.57
CA GLN A 73 -5.96 -0.29 -1.18
C GLN A 73 -5.72 -1.46 -0.21
N ILE A 74 -4.70 -2.28 -0.45
CA ILE A 74 -4.30 -3.36 0.46
C ILE A 74 -3.87 -2.76 1.81
N SER A 75 -3.01 -1.74 1.79
CA SER A 75 -2.54 -1.05 3.00
C SER A 75 -3.71 -0.50 3.82
N MET A 76 -4.67 0.17 3.18
CA MET A 76 -5.84 0.74 3.85
C MET A 76 -6.76 -0.33 4.43
N GLY A 77 -7.09 -1.37 3.64
CA GLY A 77 -8.00 -2.44 4.06
C GLY A 77 -7.49 -3.18 5.30
N GLU A 78 -6.21 -3.51 5.32
CA GLU A 78 -5.60 -4.29 6.42
C GLU A 78 -5.21 -3.43 7.63
N SER A 79 -4.96 -2.14 7.45
CA SER A 79 -4.56 -1.25 8.54
C SER A 79 -5.73 -0.57 9.26
N THR A 80 -6.98 -0.71 8.77
CA THR A 80 -8.17 -0.11 9.36
C THR A 80 -8.93 -1.12 10.24
N TYR A 81 -9.94 -1.76 9.68
CA TYR A 81 -10.85 -2.67 10.41
C TYR A 81 -10.15 -3.88 11.00
N ALA A 82 -9.11 -4.41 10.36
CA ALA A 82 -8.37 -5.55 10.91
C ALA A 82 -7.65 -5.16 12.21
N VAL A 83 -6.98 -4.01 12.23
CA VAL A 83 -6.28 -3.51 13.43
C VAL A 83 -7.25 -3.16 14.53
N LEU A 84 -8.32 -2.40 14.23
CA LEU A 84 -9.33 -2.07 15.22
C LEU A 84 -10.03 -3.32 15.77
N GLY A 85 -10.28 -4.31 14.91
CA GLY A 85 -10.89 -5.58 15.28
C GLY A 85 -10.02 -6.40 16.25
N ASP A 86 -8.72 -6.40 16.03
CA ASP A 86 -7.76 -7.08 16.91
C ASP A 86 -7.64 -6.38 18.29
N PHE A 87 -7.96 -5.09 18.39
CA PHE A 87 -8.11 -4.40 19.67
C PHE A 87 -9.46 -4.66 20.34
N LYS A 88 -10.57 -4.51 19.60
CA LYS A 88 -11.93 -4.45 20.18
C LYS A 88 -12.65 -5.79 20.23
N TRP A 89 -12.65 -6.53 19.12
CA TRP A 89 -13.50 -7.72 18.97
C TRP A 89 -12.77 -8.98 19.36
N SER A 90 -11.63 -9.27 18.72
CA SER A 90 -10.84 -10.47 19.04
C SER A 90 -9.99 -10.30 20.30
N ARG A 91 -9.68 -9.06 20.70
CA ARG A 91 -8.75 -8.69 21.76
C ARG A 91 -7.39 -9.39 21.65
N ALA A 92 -6.98 -9.73 20.43
CA ALA A 92 -5.77 -10.47 20.17
C ALA A 92 -4.51 -9.72 20.63
N TYR A 93 -4.47 -8.39 20.45
CA TYR A 93 -3.32 -7.61 20.92
C TYR A 93 -3.20 -7.56 22.45
N HIS A 94 -4.32 -7.55 23.18
CA HIS A 94 -4.31 -7.65 24.64
C HIS A 94 -3.83 -9.04 25.11
N ALA A 95 -4.23 -10.11 24.41
CA ALA A 95 -3.73 -11.45 24.69
C ALA A 95 -2.21 -11.57 24.44
N MET A 96 -1.70 -10.91 23.41
CA MET A 96 -0.25 -10.87 23.13
C MET A 96 0.54 -10.17 24.23
N ARG A 97 -0.05 -9.16 24.92
CA ARG A 97 0.59 -8.49 26.06
C ARG A 97 0.90 -9.43 27.21
N ALA A 98 0.17 -10.53 27.39
CA ALA A 98 0.43 -11.55 28.39
C ALA A 98 1.66 -12.42 28.04
N THR A 99 2.30 -12.17 26.92
CA THR A 99 3.48 -12.86 26.42
C THR A 99 4.67 -11.87 26.33
N PRO A 100 5.93 -12.33 26.09
CA PRO A 100 7.07 -11.43 25.92
C PRO A 100 7.05 -10.53 24.68
N VAL A 101 5.93 -10.45 23.96
CA VAL A 101 5.76 -9.64 22.73
C VAL A 101 5.59 -8.16 23.12
N ARG A 102 6.41 -7.31 22.53
CA ARG A 102 6.37 -5.85 22.73
C ARG A 102 5.46 -5.19 21.69
N PRO A 103 4.94 -3.97 21.95
CA PRO A 103 4.17 -3.21 20.95
C PRO A 103 4.91 -3.03 19.61
N VAL A 104 6.22 -2.83 19.63
CA VAL A 104 7.04 -2.76 18.42
C VAL A 104 7.02 -4.06 17.62
N ASP A 105 7.02 -5.21 18.29
CA ASP A 105 6.98 -6.51 17.62
C ASP A 105 5.63 -6.74 16.93
N ILE A 106 4.54 -6.26 17.56
CA ILE A 106 3.20 -6.35 16.99
C ILE A 106 3.12 -5.48 15.71
N VAL A 107 3.55 -4.23 15.79
CA VAL A 107 3.53 -3.30 14.64
C VAL A 107 4.42 -3.81 13.51
N CYS A 108 5.68 -4.18 13.81
CA CYS A 108 6.60 -4.67 12.79
C CYS A 108 6.14 -5.99 12.15
N GLY A 109 5.59 -6.92 12.95
CA GLY A 109 5.07 -8.19 12.45
C GLY A 109 3.84 -7.99 11.55
N HIS A 110 2.95 -7.05 11.90
CA HIS A 110 1.82 -6.66 11.08
C HIS A 110 2.26 -6.01 9.76
N LEU A 111 3.16 -5.04 9.81
CA LEU A 111 3.66 -4.36 8.60
C LEU A 111 4.43 -5.32 7.68
N LEU A 112 5.23 -6.24 8.24
CA LEU A 112 5.91 -7.28 7.45
C LEU A 112 4.90 -8.16 6.71
N TYR A 113 3.81 -8.54 7.36
CA TYR A 113 2.71 -9.26 6.72
C TYR A 113 2.07 -8.45 5.58
N LEU A 114 1.84 -7.15 5.79
CA LEU A 114 1.27 -6.28 4.76
C LEU A 114 2.19 -6.15 3.55
N VAL A 115 3.49 -5.99 3.77
CA VAL A 115 4.48 -5.97 2.69
C VAL A 115 4.42 -7.28 1.91
N LEU A 116 4.46 -8.44 2.58
CA LEU A 116 4.37 -9.73 1.88
C LEU A 116 3.07 -9.84 1.06
N ARG A 117 1.95 -9.44 1.63
CA ARG A 117 0.65 -9.50 0.94
C ARG A 117 0.58 -8.57 -0.26
N ALA A 118 1.09 -7.34 -0.12
CA ALA A 118 1.18 -6.39 -1.22
C ALA A 118 2.11 -6.91 -2.33
N GLU A 119 3.27 -7.48 -1.97
CA GLU A 119 4.22 -8.02 -2.93
C GLU A 119 3.65 -9.20 -3.72
N VAL A 120 2.88 -10.09 -3.09
CA VAL A 120 2.18 -11.16 -3.80
C VAL A 120 1.23 -10.59 -4.87
N ALA A 121 0.48 -9.53 -4.53
CA ALA A 121 -0.41 -8.86 -5.50
C ALA A 121 0.37 -8.12 -6.59
N VAL A 122 1.44 -7.43 -6.24
CA VAL A 122 2.32 -6.68 -7.16
C VAL A 122 2.96 -7.63 -8.17
N VAL A 123 3.57 -8.72 -7.71
CA VAL A 123 4.21 -9.71 -8.60
C VAL A 123 3.18 -10.35 -9.51
N ALA A 124 2.03 -10.76 -8.98
CA ALA A 124 0.95 -11.33 -9.77
C ALA A 124 0.44 -10.35 -10.84
N PHE A 125 0.27 -9.07 -10.49
CA PHE A 125 -0.14 -8.03 -11.43
C PHE A 125 0.91 -7.79 -12.52
N LEU A 126 2.19 -7.67 -12.15
CA LEU A 126 3.28 -7.49 -13.11
C LEU A 126 3.40 -8.68 -14.08
N LEU A 127 3.18 -9.91 -13.61
CA LEU A 127 3.14 -11.09 -14.48
C LEU A 127 2.04 -10.97 -15.54
N VAL A 128 0.86 -10.50 -15.16
CA VAL A 128 -0.22 -10.23 -16.13
C VAL A 128 0.19 -9.14 -17.11
N VAL A 129 0.74 -8.04 -16.63
CA VAL A 129 1.16 -6.91 -17.47
C VAL A 129 2.22 -7.32 -18.51
N VAL A 130 3.11 -8.26 -18.16
CA VAL A 130 4.07 -8.84 -19.13
C VAL A 130 3.35 -9.48 -20.33
N PHE A 131 2.27 -10.23 -20.10
CA PHE A 131 1.50 -10.85 -21.19
C PHE A 131 0.83 -9.82 -22.10
N PHE A 132 0.49 -8.65 -21.56
CA PHE A 132 -0.09 -7.53 -22.33
C PHE A 132 0.98 -6.61 -22.97
N GLY A 133 2.28 -6.91 -22.81
CA GLY A 133 3.36 -6.08 -23.36
C GLY A 133 3.46 -4.69 -22.69
N GLY A 134 2.92 -4.52 -21.49
CA GLY A 134 2.87 -3.23 -20.80
C GLY A 134 4.17 -2.82 -20.08
N LEU A 135 5.21 -3.65 -20.08
CA LEU A 135 6.51 -3.32 -19.49
C LEU A 135 7.50 -2.91 -20.59
N HIS A 136 8.04 -1.71 -20.46
CA HIS A 136 8.94 -1.11 -21.47
C HIS A 136 10.36 -0.91 -20.96
N SER A 137 10.66 -1.29 -19.72
CA SER A 137 11.96 -1.06 -19.10
C SER A 137 12.43 -2.28 -18.31
N PRO A 138 13.73 -2.64 -18.38
CA PRO A 138 14.32 -3.69 -17.52
C PRO A 138 14.26 -3.31 -16.03
N TRP A 139 14.14 -2.03 -15.70
CA TRP A 139 13.98 -1.53 -14.33
C TRP A 139 12.63 -1.89 -13.69
N SER A 140 11.72 -2.49 -14.44
CA SER A 140 10.42 -2.97 -13.89
C SER A 140 10.60 -3.92 -12.69
N LEU A 141 11.74 -4.60 -12.59
CA LEU A 141 12.11 -5.43 -11.43
C LEU A 141 12.32 -4.63 -10.13
N VAL A 142 12.47 -3.31 -10.22
CA VAL A 142 12.57 -2.42 -9.04
C VAL A 142 11.19 -2.03 -8.52
N ALA A 143 10.13 -2.15 -9.34
CA ALA A 143 8.78 -1.77 -8.94
C ALA A 143 8.29 -2.48 -7.67
N PRO A 144 8.53 -3.78 -7.43
CA PRO A 144 8.20 -4.41 -6.15
C PRO A 144 8.87 -3.71 -4.96
N LEU A 145 10.16 -3.39 -5.05
CA LEU A 145 10.85 -2.69 -3.95
C LEU A 145 10.22 -1.32 -3.64
N VAL A 146 9.83 -0.57 -4.67
CA VAL A 146 9.08 0.69 -4.51
C VAL A 146 7.74 0.42 -3.82
N CYS A 147 7.02 -0.61 -4.23
CA CYS A 147 5.74 -1.02 -3.67
C CYS A 147 5.88 -1.45 -2.20
N ALA A 148 6.96 -2.16 -1.82
CA ALA A 148 7.25 -2.50 -0.44
C ALA A 148 7.39 -1.25 0.46
N VAL A 149 8.17 -0.27 0.00
CA VAL A 149 8.33 1.01 0.73
C VAL A 149 7.01 1.78 0.78
N LEU A 150 6.28 1.85 -0.32
CA LEU A 150 4.96 2.50 -0.38
C LEU A 150 3.96 1.82 0.56
N THR A 151 3.97 0.49 0.66
CA THR A 151 3.14 -0.26 1.62
C THR A 151 3.38 0.23 3.03
N VAL A 152 4.62 0.30 3.47
CA VAL A 152 4.95 0.75 4.84
C VAL A 152 4.59 2.24 5.01
N ALA A 153 4.91 3.08 4.03
CA ALA A 153 4.63 4.52 4.06
C ALA A 153 3.13 4.84 4.17
N THR A 154 2.27 4.00 3.62
CA THR A 154 0.81 4.19 3.66
C THR A 154 0.16 3.42 4.81
N ALA A 155 0.57 2.19 5.07
CA ALA A 155 -0.02 1.35 6.11
C ALA A 155 0.33 1.80 7.54
N ALA A 156 1.58 2.21 7.79
CA ALA A 156 2.01 2.51 9.15
C ALA A 156 1.27 3.71 9.80
N PRO A 157 1.08 4.85 9.11
CA PRO A 157 0.28 5.96 9.66
C PRO A 157 -1.19 5.56 9.91
N VAL A 158 -1.76 4.74 9.03
CA VAL A 158 -3.15 4.27 9.18
C VAL A 158 -3.27 3.25 10.32
N THR A 159 -2.29 2.39 10.50
CA THR A 159 -2.17 1.50 11.66
C THR A 159 -2.12 2.30 12.98
N ALA A 160 -1.35 3.41 12.99
CA ALA A 160 -1.32 4.32 14.13
C ALA A 160 -2.69 4.96 14.38
N PHE A 161 -3.35 5.44 13.33
CA PHE A 161 -4.68 6.02 13.41
C PHE A 161 -5.72 5.02 13.93
N ALA A 162 -5.73 3.78 13.40
CA ALA A 162 -6.64 2.72 13.83
C ALA A 162 -6.41 2.31 15.30
N ALA A 163 -5.16 2.38 15.78
CA ALA A 163 -4.85 2.16 17.17
C ALA A 163 -5.28 3.32 18.10
N ALA A 164 -5.44 4.53 17.57
CA ALA A 164 -5.80 5.72 18.36
C ALA A 164 -7.30 5.97 18.45
N ILE A 165 -8.12 5.33 17.61
CA ILE A 165 -9.57 5.57 17.57
C ILE A 165 -10.36 4.48 18.28
N ASP A 166 -11.56 4.84 18.78
CA ASP A 166 -12.49 3.90 19.42
C ASP A 166 -13.67 3.50 18.55
N HIS A 167 -13.97 4.24 17.51
CA HIS A 167 -15.11 4.00 16.64
C HIS A 167 -14.69 3.84 15.20
N ASP A 168 -15.20 2.82 14.53
CA ASP A 168 -14.95 2.52 13.11
C ASP A 168 -15.53 3.56 12.16
N SER A 169 -16.49 4.37 12.62
CA SER A 169 -17.07 5.50 11.84
C SER A 169 -16.01 6.49 11.33
N TYR A 170 -14.88 6.64 12.04
CA TYR A 170 -13.77 7.48 11.60
C TYR A 170 -13.08 6.95 10.32
N PHE A 171 -13.19 5.65 10.03
CA PHE A 171 -12.68 5.13 8.78
C PHE A 171 -13.41 5.66 7.56
N ALA A 172 -14.72 5.94 7.68
CA ALA A 172 -15.46 6.58 6.60
C ALA A 172 -14.90 7.97 6.25
N LEU A 173 -14.44 8.74 7.24
CA LEU A 173 -13.78 10.03 7.02
C LEU A 173 -12.40 9.83 6.37
N LEU A 174 -11.61 8.87 6.85
CA LEU A 174 -10.32 8.53 6.27
C LEU A 174 -10.46 8.17 4.78
N TYR A 175 -11.42 7.30 4.44
CA TYR A 175 -11.64 6.91 3.04
C TYR A 175 -12.10 8.08 2.18
N ARG A 176 -13.06 8.90 2.66
CA ARG A 176 -13.62 10.02 1.89
C ARG A 176 -12.64 11.16 1.68
N PHE A 177 -11.84 11.49 2.69
CA PHE A 177 -11.00 12.70 2.66
C PHE A 177 -9.52 12.42 2.40
N VAL A 178 -9.07 11.17 2.52
CA VAL A 178 -7.66 10.82 2.27
C VAL A 178 -7.54 9.82 1.14
N VAL A 179 -8.19 8.65 1.23
CA VAL A 179 -7.96 7.56 0.27
C VAL A 179 -8.51 7.90 -1.11
N ILE A 180 -9.78 8.33 -1.20
CA ILE A 180 -10.41 8.67 -2.49
C ILE A 180 -9.71 9.84 -3.16
N PRO A 181 -9.45 10.99 -2.50
CA PRO A 181 -8.71 12.07 -3.14
C PRO A 181 -7.29 11.67 -3.55
N SER A 182 -6.58 10.91 -2.71
CA SER A 182 -5.25 10.41 -3.07
C SER A 182 -5.30 9.56 -4.33
N THR A 183 -6.25 8.64 -4.45
CA THR A 183 -6.37 7.77 -5.63
C THR A 183 -6.72 8.56 -6.89
N LEU A 184 -7.57 9.58 -6.78
CA LEU A 184 -8.01 10.37 -7.93
C LEU A 184 -6.95 11.36 -8.40
N PHE A 185 -6.22 12.00 -7.47
CA PHE A 185 -5.35 13.13 -7.80
C PHE A 185 -3.86 12.80 -7.81
N ALA A 186 -3.45 11.62 -7.34
CA ALA A 186 -2.03 11.25 -7.29
C ALA A 186 -1.42 10.82 -8.64
N GLY A 187 -1.96 11.24 -9.76
CA GLY A 187 -1.38 10.95 -11.07
C GLY A 187 -1.60 9.51 -11.55
N VAL A 188 -2.59 8.80 -10.99
CA VAL A 188 -2.92 7.41 -11.37
C VAL A 188 -3.49 7.35 -12.79
N PHE A 189 -4.45 8.24 -13.12
CA PHE A 189 -5.23 8.21 -14.35
C PHE A 189 -4.78 9.22 -15.39
N PHE A 190 -4.15 10.31 -14.97
CA PHE A 190 -3.67 11.40 -15.79
C PHE A 190 -2.51 12.13 -15.09
N PRO A 191 -1.66 12.84 -15.84
CA PRO A 191 -0.56 13.61 -15.26
C PRO A 191 -1.07 14.68 -14.28
N VAL A 192 -0.35 14.86 -13.15
CA VAL A 192 -0.74 15.86 -12.13
C VAL A 192 -0.68 17.28 -12.67
N GLU A 193 0.12 17.53 -13.70
CA GLU A 193 0.26 18.80 -14.38
C GLU A 193 -1.04 19.25 -15.09
N GLN A 194 -1.94 18.32 -15.41
CA GLN A 194 -3.26 18.60 -15.96
C GLN A 194 -4.28 19.06 -14.93
N LEU A 195 -3.99 18.87 -13.62
CA LEU A 195 -4.84 19.35 -12.55
C LEU A 195 -4.80 20.88 -12.43
N PRO A 196 -5.89 21.51 -11.96
CA PRO A 196 -5.86 22.91 -11.55
C PRO A 196 -4.74 23.17 -10.54
N ALA A 197 -4.06 24.31 -10.65
CA ALA A 197 -2.90 24.64 -9.80
C ALA A 197 -3.19 24.56 -8.31
N VAL A 198 -4.44 24.84 -7.89
CA VAL A 198 -4.88 24.77 -6.49
C VAL A 198 -4.92 23.34 -5.93
N VAL A 199 -5.11 22.33 -6.80
CA VAL A 199 -5.23 20.91 -6.39
C VAL A 199 -3.87 20.19 -6.40
N ARG A 200 -2.91 20.64 -7.24
CA ARG A 200 -1.58 20.01 -7.36
C ARG A 200 -0.84 19.80 -6.03
N PRO A 201 -0.86 20.75 -5.07
CA PRO A 201 -0.21 20.56 -3.78
C PRO A 201 -0.74 19.35 -2.99
N LEU A 202 -2.05 19.04 -3.11
CA LEU A 202 -2.65 17.87 -2.48
C LEU A 202 -2.11 16.57 -3.09
N ALA A 203 -1.92 16.55 -4.42
CA ALA A 203 -1.31 15.42 -5.10
C ALA A 203 0.13 15.21 -4.62
N TYR A 204 0.94 16.26 -4.58
CA TYR A 204 2.34 16.21 -4.15
C TYR A 204 2.51 15.86 -2.66
N ALA A 205 1.54 16.19 -1.82
CA ALA A 205 1.52 15.79 -0.41
C ALA A 205 1.14 14.31 -0.21
N SER A 206 0.61 13.63 -1.23
CA SER A 206 0.21 12.24 -1.12
C SER A 206 1.39 11.29 -1.29
N PRO A 207 1.64 10.36 -0.35
CA PRO A 207 2.63 9.30 -0.54
C PRO A 207 2.39 8.48 -1.81
N LEU A 208 1.11 8.34 -2.21
CA LEU A 208 0.74 7.59 -3.41
C LEU A 208 1.36 8.20 -4.67
N TRP A 209 1.36 9.54 -4.82
CA TRP A 209 1.96 10.20 -5.98
C TRP A 209 3.45 9.87 -6.12
N HIS A 210 4.19 9.91 -5.02
CA HIS A 210 5.61 9.56 -5.03
C HIS A 210 5.82 8.09 -5.42
N GLY A 211 4.94 7.19 -4.95
CA GLY A 211 4.96 5.78 -5.35
C GLY A 211 4.64 5.59 -6.84
N VAL A 212 3.64 6.30 -7.36
CA VAL A 212 3.26 6.28 -8.79
C VAL A 212 4.40 6.74 -9.68
N GLU A 213 5.07 7.86 -9.33
CA GLU A 213 6.20 8.39 -10.10
C GLU A 213 7.40 7.41 -10.13
N LEU A 214 7.75 6.82 -9.00
CA LEU A 214 8.81 5.82 -8.95
C LEU A 214 8.45 4.53 -9.71
N CYS A 215 7.22 4.05 -9.59
CA CYS A 215 6.74 2.91 -10.36
C CYS A 215 6.72 3.22 -11.86
N ARG A 216 6.35 4.46 -12.26
CA ARG A 216 6.37 4.91 -13.64
C ARG A 216 7.79 4.99 -14.20
N ALA A 217 8.73 5.52 -13.42
CA ALA A 217 10.15 5.51 -13.79
C ALA A 217 10.68 4.08 -13.98
N ALA A 218 10.31 3.16 -13.08
CA ALA A 218 10.74 1.77 -13.16
C ALA A 218 10.12 1.03 -14.37
N THR A 219 8.81 1.16 -14.61
CA THR A 219 8.11 0.35 -15.63
C THR A 219 8.24 0.91 -17.04
N LEU A 220 8.31 2.23 -17.20
CA LEU A 220 8.40 2.91 -18.50
C LEU A 220 9.81 3.42 -18.83
N GLY A 221 10.74 3.40 -17.87
CA GLY A 221 12.10 3.94 -18.06
C GLY A 221 12.13 5.46 -18.19
N ARG A 222 11.11 6.15 -17.66
CA ARG A 222 10.98 7.61 -17.75
C ARG A 222 11.65 8.33 -16.60
N VAL A 223 12.01 9.58 -16.84
CA VAL A 223 12.49 10.47 -15.78
C VAL A 223 11.28 10.93 -14.95
N THR A 224 11.38 10.85 -13.65
CA THR A 224 10.38 11.37 -12.70
C THR A 224 10.29 12.89 -12.77
N ALA A 225 9.12 13.44 -12.41
CA ALA A 225 8.90 14.88 -12.34
C ALA A 225 9.89 15.61 -11.41
N TRP A 226 10.28 14.93 -10.31
CA TRP A 226 11.31 15.38 -9.37
C TRP A 226 12.42 14.33 -9.29
N PRO A 227 13.62 14.66 -8.76
CA PRO A 227 14.69 13.68 -8.58
C PRO A 227 14.22 12.46 -7.78
N PRO A 228 14.54 11.23 -8.21
CA PRO A 228 14.07 10.00 -7.54
C PRO A 228 14.38 9.96 -6.04
N VAL A 229 15.50 10.57 -5.63
CA VAL A 229 15.89 10.65 -4.21
C VAL A 229 14.85 11.41 -3.36
N VAL A 230 14.16 12.39 -3.93
CA VAL A 230 13.11 13.15 -3.23
C VAL A 230 11.90 12.27 -2.98
N HIS A 231 11.48 11.49 -4.00
CA HIS A 231 10.35 10.56 -3.86
C HIS A 231 10.67 9.46 -2.82
N VAL A 232 11.84 8.87 -2.89
CA VAL A 232 12.28 7.84 -1.93
C VAL A 232 12.39 8.44 -0.52
N GLY A 233 13.02 9.60 -0.37
CA GLY A 233 13.15 10.29 0.92
C GLY A 233 11.79 10.62 1.55
N TYR A 234 10.84 11.06 0.74
CA TYR A 234 9.47 11.34 1.18
C TYR A 234 8.75 10.07 1.67
N LEU A 235 8.82 8.98 0.91
CA LEU A 235 8.24 7.70 1.32
C LEU A 235 8.89 7.16 2.58
N LEU A 236 10.22 7.26 2.72
CA LEU A 236 10.91 6.85 3.94
C LEU A 236 10.53 7.71 5.15
N LEU A 237 10.32 9.01 4.97
CA LEU A 237 9.82 9.89 6.03
C LEU A 237 8.45 9.44 6.54
N TRP A 238 7.51 9.15 5.62
CA TRP A 238 6.20 8.61 5.96
C TRP A 238 6.29 7.24 6.62
N ALA A 239 7.16 6.37 6.13
CA ALA A 239 7.35 5.03 6.69
C ALA A 239 7.90 5.10 8.11
N VAL A 240 9.00 5.81 8.34
CA VAL A 240 9.64 5.92 9.66
C VAL A 240 8.74 6.67 10.64
N GLY A 241 8.17 7.81 10.23
CA GLY A 241 7.22 8.58 11.03
C GLY A 241 5.98 7.76 11.39
N GLY A 242 5.40 7.08 10.40
CA GLY A 242 4.24 6.22 10.59
C GLY A 242 4.50 5.05 11.54
N VAL A 243 5.63 4.35 11.37
CA VAL A 243 6.02 3.25 12.28
C VAL A 243 6.19 3.77 13.71
N THR A 244 6.87 4.89 13.88
CA THR A 244 7.06 5.50 15.20
C THR A 244 5.73 5.84 15.86
N LEU A 245 4.82 6.49 15.11
CA LEU A 245 3.48 6.83 15.60
C LEU A 245 2.66 5.57 15.92
N ALA A 246 2.75 4.52 15.09
CA ALA A 246 2.05 3.26 15.32
C ALA A 246 2.52 2.60 16.61
N VAL A 247 3.83 2.50 16.83
CA VAL A 247 4.39 1.92 18.06
C VAL A 247 3.95 2.73 19.29
N LEU A 248 3.96 4.05 19.21
CA LEU A 248 3.51 4.91 20.32
C LEU A 248 2.00 4.74 20.60
N ALA A 249 1.17 4.67 19.55
CA ALA A 249 -0.28 4.48 19.70
C ALA A 249 -0.59 3.09 20.28
N PHE A 250 0.08 2.03 19.80
CA PHE A 250 -0.07 0.68 20.36
C PHE A 250 0.38 0.61 21.82
N LYS A 251 1.51 1.25 22.14
CA LYS A 251 2.00 1.31 23.51
C LYS A 251 0.96 1.93 24.44
N ARG A 252 0.46 3.11 24.08
CA ARG A 252 -0.59 3.80 24.88
C ARG A 252 -1.81 2.92 25.07
N ARG A 253 -2.38 2.43 23.96
CA ARG A 253 -3.65 1.66 24.00
C ARG A 253 -3.54 0.33 24.72
N LEU A 254 -2.35 -0.28 24.81
CA LEU A 254 -2.12 -1.52 25.53
C LEU A 254 -1.74 -1.29 27.01
N GLU A 255 -1.30 -0.10 27.39
CA GLU A 255 -0.99 0.27 28.77
C GLU A 255 -2.21 0.76 29.54
N ASP A 256 -3.19 1.35 28.84
CA ASP A 256 -4.51 1.73 29.36
C ASP A 256 -5.41 0.48 29.56
#